data_6351213c5baa97b5e8d05ff3b301164a
#
_entry.id   6351213c5baa97b5e8d05ff3b301164a
#
_cell.length_a   1.000
_cell.length_b   1.000
_cell.length_c   1.000
_cell.angle_alpha   90.00
_cell.angle_beta   90.00
_cell.angle_gamma   90.00
#
_symmetry.space_group_name_H-M   'P 1'
#
loop_
_entity.id
_entity.type
_entity.pdbx_description
1 polymer ?
#
loop_
_entity_poly.entity_id
_entity_poly.type
_entity_poly.pdbx_seq_one_letter_code
_entity_poly.pdbx_strand_id
1 'polypeptide(L)'
;QQNYAPDQPIKFSHVTHAGINKIDCQFCHDGARRSKQSVIPPTSTCMNCHKAIKKGSQYGTEEITKIFASIGFDPSTDKYIENYNSLSQKDVGAIYKKWIKNQYLLNEGTSMNEEGKDFVKNQWNSIVSSLTNPNKSKVQGPIEWIRVHNLPDYVYFNHSQHVTVGKIDCANCHGKVAEMETLRQYSPLSMGWCINCHRQTDVQFNENPYYDSYIRYHQELKDGKRDKVTVADVGGLECQKCHY
;
A
#
# COMPACT_ATOMS: atom_id res chain seq x y z
N GLN A 1 -2.27 -18.68 0.60
CA GLN A 1 -2.82 -18.07 1.84
C GLN A 1 -3.99 -17.11 1.55
N GLN A 2 -4.90 -17.51 0.69
CA GLN A 2 -6.10 -16.73 0.38
C GLN A 2 -6.80 -16.29 1.68
N ASN A 3 -7.29 -15.04 1.72
CA ASN A 3 -7.87 -14.39 2.91
C ASN A 3 -6.90 -14.07 4.05
N TYR A 4 -5.59 -14.20 3.86
CA TYR A 4 -4.63 -13.71 4.83
C TYR A 4 -4.75 -12.19 5.00
N ALA A 5 -5.00 -11.73 6.21
CA ALA A 5 -5.22 -10.32 6.56
C ALA A 5 -4.53 -10.01 7.89
N PRO A 6 -3.22 -9.74 7.88
CA PRO A 6 -2.48 -9.44 9.10
C PRO A 6 -2.82 -8.05 9.63
N ASP A 7 -2.73 -7.87 10.93
CA ASP A 7 -2.77 -6.56 11.56
C ASP A 7 -1.58 -5.71 11.07
N GLN A 8 -1.86 -4.46 10.75
CA GLN A 8 -0.86 -3.53 10.24
C GLN A 8 -0.46 -2.48 11.30
N PRO A 9 0.76 -1.94 11.28
CA PRO A 9 1.17 -0.88 12.21
C PRO A 9 0.25 0.34 12.19
N ILE A 10 -0.32 0.64 11.03
CA ILE A 10 -1.32 1.70 10.84
C ILE A 10 -2.57 1.08 10.24
N LYS A 11 -3.73 1.38 10.81
CA LYS A 11 -5.04 1.03 10.24
C LYS A 11 -5.33 1.92 9.04
N PHE A 12 -4.74 1.58 7.90
CA PHE A 12 -4.95 2.31 6.66
C PHE A 12 -6.24 1.85 5.99
N SER A 13 -7.15 2.78 5.72
CA SER A 13 -8.42 2.49 5.07
C SER A 13 -8.34 2.73 3.55
N HIS A 14 -8.30 1.67 2.76
CA HIS A 14 -8.46 1.76 1.31
C HIS A 14 -9.88 2.23 0.92
N VAL A 15 -10.89 1.90 1.72
CA VAL A 15 -12.27 2.39 1.54
C VAL A 15 -12.31 3.91 1.54
N THR A 16 -11.65 4.54 2.52
CA THR A 16 -11.60 6.01 2.58
C THR A 16 -10.83 6.60 1.41
N HIS A 17 -9.65 6.09 1.09
CA HIS A 17 -8.76 6.69 0.09
C HIS A 17 -9.19 6.37 -1.34
N ALA A 18 -9.30 5.10 -1.69
CA ALA A 18 -9.62 4.68 -3.06
C ALA A 18 -11.14 4.57 -3.29
N GLY A 19 -11.90 4.15 -2.27
CA GLY A 19 -13.36 3.99 -2.39
C GLY A 19 -14.10 5.32 -2.40
N ILE A 20 -13.95 6.11 -1.36
CA ILE A 20 -14.71 7.37 -1.17
C ILE A 20 -14.03 8.52 -1.94
N ASN A 21 -12.73 8.74 -1.69
CA ASN A 21 -12.00 9.86 -2.29
C ASN A 21 -11.49 9.59 -3.71
N LYS A 22 -11.68 8.39 -4.25
CA LYS A 22 -11.32 8.00 -5.63
C LYS A 22 -9.85 8.24 -5.98
N ILE A 23 -8.95 8.15 -5.00
CA ILE A 23 -7.51 8.26 -5.25
C ILE A 23 -7.07 7.01 -6.02
N ASP A 24 -6.41 7.23 -7.17
CA ASP A 24 -5.93 6.16 -8.03
C ASP A 24 -4.90 5.27 -7.30
N CYS A 25 -4.96 3.96 -7.55
CA CYS A 25 -4.04 2.99 -6.95
C CYS A 25 -2.57 3.34 -7.22
N GLN A 26 -2.28 3.80 -8.43
CA GLN A 26 -0.92 4.11 -8.87
C GLN A 26 -0.39 5.46 -8.35
N PHE A 27 -1.23 6.28 -7.70
CA PHE A 27 -0.76 7.45 -6.97
C PHE A 27 0.12 7.05 -5.80
N CYS A 28 -0.27 5.98 -5.09
CA CYS A 28 0.47 5.44 -3.95
C CYS A 28 1.39 4.28 -4.36
N HIS A 29 0.94 3.40 -5.26
CA HIS A 29 1.65 2.22 -5.73
C HIS A 29 2.25 2.42 -7.12
N ASP A 30 2.99 3.52 -7.33
CA ASP A 30 3.52 3.92 -8.64
C ASP A 30 4.54 2.93 -9.22
N GLY A 31 5.18 2.12 -8.38
CA GLY A 31 6.06 1.03 -8.79
C GLY A 31 5.35 -0.04 -9.64
N ALA A 32 4.04 -0.22 -9.46
CA ALA A 32 3.28 -1.23 -10.19
C ALA A 32 3.34 -1.06 -11.73
N ARG A 33 3.45 0.16 -12.23
CA ARG A 33 3.56 0.43 -13.67
C ARG A 33 4.97 0.43 -14.22
N ARG A 34 6.01 0.47 -13.36
CA ARG A 34 7.40 0.71 -13.77
C ARG A 34 8.37 -0.38 -13.37
N SER A 35 8.02 -1.20 -12.39
CA SER A 35 8.92 -2.20 -11.84
C SER A 35 8.24 -3.53 -11.56
N LYS A 36 9.02 -4.52 -11.16
CA LYS A 36 8.49 -5.81 -10.74
C LYS A 36 7.68 -5.70 -9.43
N GLN A 37 7.99 -4.74 -8.57
CA GLN A 37 7.30 -4.54 -7.30
C GLN A 37 6.43 -3.30 -7.34
N SER A 38 5.21 -3.41 -6.78
CA SER A 38 4.27 -2.28 -6.72
C SER A 38 4.69 -1.22 -5.72
N VAL A 39 5.51 -1.55 -4.75
CA VAL A 39 5.96 -0.80 -3.58
C VAL A 39 4.83 -0.34 -2.65
N ILE A 40 5.11 -0.22 -1.37
CA ILE A 40 4.32 0.55 -0.42
C ILE A 40 4.89 1.97 -0.43
N PRO A 41 4.06 3.02 -0.54
CA PRO A 41 4.56 4.38 -0.65
C PRO A 41 5.35 4.79 0.60
N PRO A 42 6.39 5.61 0.46
CA PRO A 42 7.08 6.19 1.60
C PRO A 42 6.14 7.14 2.36
N THR A 43 6.38 7.34 3.64
CA THR A 43 5.57 8.21 4.51
C THR A 43 5.44 9.64 3.96
N SER A 44 6.42 10.11 3.21
CA SER A 44 6.36 11.41 2.53
C SER A 44 5.19 11.53 1.54
N THR A 45 4.77 10.43 0.91
CA THR A 45 3.59 10.43 0.03
C THR A 45 2.31 10.71 0.83
N CYS A 46 2.18 10.12 2.02
CA CYS A 46 1.06 10.39 2.93
C CYS A 46 0.99 11.87 3.31
N MET A 47 2.15 12.48 3.52
CA MET A 47 2.27 13.88 3.93
C MET A 47 1.88 14.89 2.84
N ASN A 48 1.71 14.48 1.58
CA ASN A 48 1.15 15.37 0.55
C ASN A 48 -0.26 15.90 0.93
N CYS A 49 -1.04 15.07 1.62
CA CYS A 49 -2.38 15.44 2.10
C CYS A 49 -2.40 15.62 3.63
N HIS A 50 -1.71 14.76 4.38
CA HIS A 50 -1.81 14.73 5.84
C HIS A 50 -1.05 15.86 6.56
N LYS A 51 -0.33 16.72 5.87
CA LYS A 51 0.06 18.03 6.44
C LYS A 51 -1.17 18.89 6.79
N ALA A 52 -2.21 18.83 5.96
CA ALA A 52 -3.45 19.59 6.15
C ALA A 52 -4.54 18.73 6.83
N ILE A 53 -4.66 17.46 6.45
CA ILE A 53 -5.69 16.54 6.97
C ILE A 53 -5.10 15.80 8.18
N LYS A 54 -5.35 16.34 9.38
CA LYS A 54 -4.77 15.83 10.64
C LYS A 54 -5.69 14.90 11.44
N LYS A 55 -6.94 14.72 10.98
CA LYS A 55 -7.94 13.86 11.60
C LYS A 55 -8.58 12.98 10.55
N GLY A 56 -8.57 11.68 10.77
CA GLY A 56 -9.25 10.72 9.91
C GLY A 56 -10.73 10.61 10.25
N SER A 57 -11.55 10.34 9.24
CA SER A 57 -13.00 10.16 9.42
C SER A 57 -13.36 8.90 10.21
N GLN A 58 -12.57 7.82 10.03
CA GLN A 58 -12.86 6.52 10.61
C GLN A 58 -12.09 6.25 11.92
N TYR A 59 -10.80 6.60 11.96
CA TYR A 59 -9.92 6.27 13.10
C TYR A 59 -9.42 7.50 13.87
N GLY A 60 -10.04 8.67 13.65
CA GLY A 60 -9.69 9.89 14.37
C GLY A 60 -8.27 10.36 14.10
N THR A 61 -7.58 10.80 15.14
CA THR A 61 -6.23 11.39 15.05
C THR A 61 -5.11 10.36 15.29
N GLU A 62 -5.38 9.22 15.92
CA GLU A 62 -4.34 8.28 16.34
C GLU A 62 -3.52 7.73 15.18
N GLU A 63 -4.18 7.19 14.14
CA GLU A 63 -3.51 6.56 13.01
C GLU A 63 -2.69 7.59 12.20
N ILE A 64 -3.18 8.82 12.07
CA ILE A 64 -2.44 9.90 11.43
C ILE A 64 -1.26 10.37 12.29
N THR A 65 -1.41 10.36 13.62
CA THR A 65 -0.30 10.68 14.54
C THR A 65 0.85 9.68 14.42
N LYS A 66 0.57 8.40 14.12
CA LYS A 66 1.60 7.42 13.79
C LYS A 66 2.43 7.84 12.57
N ILE A 67 1.78 8.39 11.53
CA ILE A 67 2.48 8.95 10.36
C ILE A 67 3.39 10.09 10.79
N PHE A 68 2.87 11.04 11.56
CA PHE A 68 3.65 12.18 12.04
C PHE A 68 4.85 11.75 12.88
N ALA A 69 4.64 10.81 13.82
CA ALA A 69 5.69 10.29 14.68
C ALA A 69 6.75 9.50 13.90
N SER A 70 6.42 8.86 12.80
CA SER A 70 7.40 8.14 11.97
C SER A 70 8.34 9.07 11.21
N ILE A 71 7.85 10.23 10.76
CA ILE A 71 8.60 11.16 9.90
C ILE A 71 9.09 12.44 10.62
N GLY A 72 8.64 12.67 11.86
CA GLY A 72 9.02 13.86 12.64
C GLY A 72 8.29 15.13 12.24
N PHE A 73 7.02 15.04 11.89
CA PHE A 73 6.20 16.20 11.64
C PHE A 73 5.44 16.60 12.92
N ASP A 74 5.61 17.83 13.39
CA ASP A 74 4.82 18.37 14.52
C ASP A 74 3.52 18.99 14.00
N PRO A 75 2.38 18.32 14.21
CA PRO A 75 1.09 18.81 13.73
C PRO A 75 0.55 20.05 14.49
N SER A 76 1.18 20.41 15.62
CA SER A 76 0.83 21.62 16.37
C SER A 76 1.45 22.88 15.78
N THR A 77 2.59 22.76 15.12
CA THR A 77 3.35 23.86 14.52
C THR A 77 3.39 23.84 13.00
N ASP A 78 2.90 22.78 12.38
CA ASP A 78 2.96 22.51 10.94
C ASP A 78 4.38 22.45 10.36
N LYS A 79 5.35 22.03 11.18
CA LYS A 79 6.76 21.96 10.79
C LYS A 79 7.37 20.59 11.06
N TYR A 80 8.39 20.27 10.27
CA TYR A 80 9.26 19.14 10.59
C TYR A 80 10.19 19.50 11.73
N ILE A 81 10.37 18.56 12.65
CA ILE A 81 11.22 18.71 13.82
C ILE A 81 12.68 18.55 13.40
N GLU A 82 13.49 19.53 13.70
CA GLU A 82 14.93 19.50 13.43
C GLU A 82 15.60 18.38 14.23
N ASN A 83 16.57 17.71 13.61
CA ASN A 83 17.33 16.61 14.23
C ASN A 83 16.45 15.50 14.84
N TYR A 84 15.24 15.29 14.30
CA TYR A 84 14.24 14.39 14.85
C TYR A 84 14.78 12.98 15.16
N ASN A 85 15.59 12.41 14.28
CA ASN A 85 16.11 11.06 14.42
C ASN A 85 17.08 10.90 15.61
N SER A 86 17.64 12.01 16.11
CA SER A 86 18.54 12.02 17.26
C SER A 86 17.84 12.22 18.59
N LEU A 87 16.55 12.60 18.58
CA LEU A 87 15.76 12.81 19.79
C LEU A 87 15.56 11.51 20.57
N SER A 88 15.54 11.63 21.90
CA SER A 88 15.18 10.52 22.77
C SER A 88 13.68 10.20 22.63
N GLN A 89 13.28 8.97 22.97
CA GLN A 89 11.87 8.58 22.99
C GLN A 89 11.05 9.42 23.98
N LYS A 90 11.67 9.90 25.05
CA LYS A 90 11.04 10.80 26.03
C LYS A 90 10.69 12.16 25.38
N ASP A 91 11.62 12.74 24.64
CA ASP A 91 11.43 14.04 23.99
C ASP A 91 10.38 13.94 22.87
N VAL A 92 10.47 12.91 22.04
CA VAL A 92 9.46 12.59 21.02
C VAL A 92 8.10 12.42 21.67
N GLY A 93 8.02 11.65 22.77
CA GLY A 93 6.78 11.45 23.53
C GLY A 93 6.21 12.75 24.09
N ALA A 94 7.04 13.69 24.54
CA ALA A 94 6.58 14.99 25.02
C ALA A 94 5.86 15.80 23.93
N ILE A 95 6.40 15.81 22.72
CA ILE A 95 5.81 16.50 21.57
C ILE A 95 4.44 15.92 21.22
N TYR A 96 4.36 14.62 20.98
CA TYR A 96 3.10 14.01 20.53
C TYR A 96 2.06 13.86 21.62
N LYS A 97 2.44 13.69 22.87
CA LYS A 97 1.50 13.75 24.01
C LYS A 97 0.87 15.14 24.15
N LYS A 98 1.62 16.23 23.87
CA LYS A 98 1.07 17.58 23.83
C LYS A 98 0.04 17.72 22.71
N TRP A 99 0.33 17.20 21.52
CA TRP A 99 -0.61 17.16 20.41
C TRP A 99 -1.88 16.36 20.77
N ILE A 100 -1.75 15.13 21.27
CA ILE A 100 -2.88 14.28 21.66
C ILE A 100 -3.73 14.96 22.73
N LYS A 101 -3.10 15.58 23.73
CA LYS A 101 -3.79 16.37 24.75
C LYS A 101 -4.63 17.49 24.13
N ASN A 102 -4.07 18.24 23.20
CA ASN A 102 -4.80 19.34 22.54
C ASN A 102 -5.99 18.80 21.74
N GLN A 103 -5.85 17.67 21.06
CA GLN A 103 -6.96 17.03 20.35
C GLN A 103 -8.04 16.52 21.30
N TYR A 104 -7.69 15.94 22.44
CA TYR A 104 -8.63 15.56 23.48
C TYR A 104 -9.45 16.75 23.96
N LEU A 105 -8.79 17.85 24.33
CA LEU A 105 -9.47 19.07 24.80
C LEU A 105 -10.39 19.70 23.76
N LEU A 106 -10.02 19.63 22.48
CA LEU A 106 -10.87 20.14 21.38
C LEU A 106 -12.13 19.30 21.14
N ASN A 107 -12.06 17.99 21.42
CA ASN A 107 -13.18 17.08 21.19
C ASN A 107 -14.10 16.97 22.42
N GLU A 108 -13.53 16.89 23.64
CA GLU A 108 -14.24 16.67 24.87
C GLU A 108 -14.54 17.97 25.65
N GLY A 109 -13.95 19.07 25.25
CA GLY A 109 -14.40 20.43 25.55
C GLY A 109 -14.15 20.98 26.97
N THR A 110 -13.34 20.31 27.84
CA THR A 110 -13.21 20.75 29.22
C THR A 110 -11.76 20.78 29.73
N SER A 111 -11.51 20.30 30.90
CA SER A 111 -10.21 20.29 31.55
C SER A 111 -9.57 18.90 31.49
N MET A 112 -8.25 18.83 31.64
CA MET A 112 -7.54 17.56 31.81
C MET A 112 -7.85 16.97 33.18
N ASN A 113 -8.81 16.07 33.22
CA ASN A 113 -9.09 15.21 34.36
C ASN A 113 -8.21 13.92 34.30
N GLU A 114 -8.39 12.99 35.25
CA GLU A 114 -7.63 11.72 35.23
C GLU A 114 -7.92 10.89 33.98
N GLU A 115 -9.16 10.86 33.49
CA GLU A 115 -9.54 10.18 32.27
C GLU A 115 -8.78 10.74 31.04
N GLY A 116 -8.69 12.07 30.94
CA GLY A 116 -7.91 12.71 29.87
C GLY A 116 -6.41 12.41 29.95
N LYS A 117 -5.85 12.32 31.16
CA LYS A 117 -4.44 11.91 31.34
C LYS A 117 -4.22 10.48 30.89
N ASP A 118 -5.11 9.57 31.27
CA ASP A 118 -5.05 8.16 30.87
C ASP A 118 -5.26 8.00 29.37
N PHE A 119 -6.17 8.74 28.77
CA PHE A 119 -6.36 8.78 27.31
C PHE A 119 -5.06 9.14 26.58
N VAL A 120 -4.41 10.23 26.96
CA VAL A 120 -3.14 10.67 26.34
C VAL A 120 -2.05 9.63 26.53
N LYS A 121 -1.94 9.04 27.70
CA LYS A 121 -0.95 8.00 28.00
C LYS A 121 -1.20 6.73 27.17
N ASN A 122 -2.43 6.27 27.12
CA ASN A 122 -2.80 5.03 26.42
C ASN A 122 -2.66 5.19 24.91
N GLN A 123 -3.10 6.30 24.33
CA GLN A 123 -2.94 6.57 22.91
C GLN A 123 -1.46 6.67 22.53
N TRP A 124 -0.62 7.35 23.31
CA TRP A 124 0.81 7.38 23.04
C TRP A 124 1.45 5.99 23.14
N ASN A 125 1.10 5.19 24.14
CA ASN A 125 1.60 3.83 24.28
C ASN A 125 1.17 2.95 23.09
N SER A 126 -0.06 3.09 22.62
CA SER A 126 -0.56 2.42 21.40
C SER A 126 0.26 2.79 20.17
N ILE A 127 0.56 4.08 19.99
CA ILE A 127 1.41 4.57 18.89
C ILE A 127 2.81 3.95 18.98
N VAL A 128 3.43 3.96 20.16
CA VAL A 128 4.74 3.36 20.36
C VAL A 128 4.73 1.87 20.04
N SER A 129 3.78 1.11 20.59
CA SER A 129 3.69 -0.34 20.36
C SER A 129 3.45 -0.69 18.88
N SER A 130 2.74 0.16 18.16
CA SER A 130 2.48 -0.05 16.71
C SER A 130 3.69 0.24 15.85
N LEU A 131 4.54 1.20 16.22
CA LEU A 131 5.68 1.65 15.41
C LEU A 131 7.02 1.06 15.86
N THR A 132 7.05 0.29 16.94
CA THR A 132 8.26 -0.35 17.45
C THR A 132 8.11 -1.87 17.52
N ASN A 133 9.23 -2.58 17.44
CA ASN A 133 9.31 -4.02 17.59
C ASN A 133 10.72 -4.39 18.11
N PRO A 134 11.04 -5.67 18.35
CA PRO A 134 12.38 -6.06 18.81
C PRO A 134 13.56 -5.57 17.94
N ASN A 135 13.33 -5.36 16.65
CA ASN A 135 14.36 -4.89 15.71
C ASN A 135 14.37 -3.37 15.53
N LYS A 136 13.29 -2.69 15.92
CA LYS A 136 13.10 -1.25 15.80
C LYS A 136 12.62 -0.65 17.11
N SER A 137 13.53 -0.15 17.92
CA SER A 137 13.23 0.39 19.26
C SER A 137 12.69 1.81 19.30
N LYS A 138 12.71 2.53 18.17
CA LYS A 138 12.27 3.94 18.08
C LYS A 138 11.06 4.09 17.15
N VAL A 139 10.17 5.02 17.48
CA VAL A 139 9.03 5.36 16.61
C VAL A 139 9.46 6.05 15.31
N GLN A 140 10.61 6.74 15.34
CA GLN A 140 11.20 7.41 14.18
C GLN A 140 11.58 6.40 13.10
N GLY A 141 11.54 6.85 11.86
CA GLY A 141 11.92 6.06 10.69
C GLY A 141 10.77 5.36 9.99
N PRO A 142 11.06 4.48 9.03
CA PRO A 142 10.04 3.88 8.17
C PRO A 142 9.03 3.04 8.96
N ILE A 143 7.81 3.03 8.47
CA ILE A 143 6.74 2.17 8.98
C ILE A 143 6.99 0.76 8.43
N GLU A 144 7.06 -0.22 9.31
CA GLU A 144 7.35 -1.61 8.94
C GLU A 144 6.06 -2.37 8.64
N TRP A 145 5.55 -2.17 7.42
CA TRP A 145 4.34 -2.82 6.94
C TRP A 145 4.51 -4.33 6.81
N ILE A 146 3.48 -5.08 7.19
CA ILE A 146 3.45 -6.54 7.01
C ILE A 146 2.96 -6.86 5.61
N ARG A 147 3.74 -7.65 4.86
CA ARG A 147 3.41 -8.04 3.49
C ARG A 147 2.17 -8.95 3.49
N VAL A 148 1.13 -8.53 2.77
CA VAL A 148 -0.12 -9.29 2.60
C VAL A 148 -0.01 -10.29 1.44
N HIS A 149 0.48 -9.84 0.29
CA HIS A 149 0.66 -10.69 -0.90
C HIS A 149 2.11 -11.15 -0.97
N ASN A 150 2.32 -12.46 -0.88
CA ASN A 150 3.64 -13.05 -0.90
C ASN A 150 3.70 -14.24 -1.84
N LEU A 151 4.70 -14.24 -2.72
CA LEU A 151 5.07 -15.38 -3.55
C LEU A 151 6.35 -16.02 -2.98
N PRO A 152 6.57 -17.34 -3.19
CA PRO A 152 7.85 -17.97 -2.88
C PRO A 152 9.01 -17.26 -3.60
N ASP A 153 10.19 -17.24 -3.00
CA ASP A 153 11.35 -16.51 -3.52
C ASP A 153 11.80 -16.98 -4.91
N TYR A 154 11.53 -18.25 -5.24
CA TYR A 154 11.84 -18.83 -6.55
C TYR A 154 10.80 -18.49 -7.63
N VAL A 155 9.79 -17.67 -7.32
CA VAL A 155 8.76 -17.24 -8.29
C VAL A 155 9.00 -15.78 -8.67
N TYR A 156 9.29 -15.58 -9.96
CA TYR A 156 9.37 -14.24 -10.53
C TYR A 156 7.98 -13.73 -10.91
N PHE A 157 7.66 -12.55 -10.43
CA PHE A 157 6.46 -11.81 -10.84
C PHE A 157 6.81 -10.35 -11.11
N ASN A 158 6.33 -9.81 -12.22
CA ASN A 158 6.59 -8.43 -12.62
C ASN A 158 5.28 -7.65 -12.79
N HIS A 159 5.02 -6.71 -11.89
CA HIS A 159 3.83 -5.88 -11.97
C HIS A 159 3.78 -5.07 -13.28
N SER A 160 4.87 -4.44 -13.70
CA SER A 160 4.84 -3.62 -14.91
C SER A 160 4.52 -4.40 -16.18
N GLN A 161 4.92 -5.67 -16.26
CA GLN A 161 4.56 -6.56 -17.36
C GLN A 161 3.05 -6.81 -17.40
N HIS A 162 2.41 -6.97 -16.26
CA HIS A 162 0.96 -7.21 -16.18
C HIS A 162 0.15 -5.93 -16.32
N VAL A 163 0.55 -4.87 -15.60
CA VAL A 163 -0.22 -3.62 -15.52
C VAL A 163 -0.01 -2.75 -16.76
N THR A 164 1.25 -2.54 -17.17
CA THR A 164 1.57 -1.62 -18.27
C THR A 164 1.50 -2.28 -19.63
N VAL A 165 2.10 -3.47 -19.77
CA VAL A 165 2.13 -4.20 -21.04
C VAL A 165 0.82 -4.97 -21.24
N GLY A 166 0.42 -5.76 -20.25
CA GLY A 166 -0.79 -6.58 -20.32
C GLY A 166 -2.10 -5.83 -20.16
N LYS A 167 -2.07 -4.57 -19.68
CA LYS A 167 -3.28 -3.75 -19.40
C LYS A 167 -4.26 -4.43 -18.43
N ILE A 168 -3.74 -5.27 -17.53
CA ILE A 168 -4.54 -6.00 -16.54
C ILE A 168 -4.92 -5.06 -15.40
N ASP A 169 -6.21 -5.03 -15.07
CA ASP A 169 -6.74 -4.25 -13.94
C ASP A 169 -6.26 -4.82 -12.59
N CYS A 170 -5.99 -3.93 -11.64
CA CYS A 170 -5.53 -4.28 -10.31
C CYS A 170 -6.48 -5.23 -9.58
N ALA A 171 -7.79 -5.05 -9.78
CA ALA A 171 -8.83 -5.84 -9.13
C ALA A 171 -8.84 -7.31 -9.59
N ASN A 172 -8.31 -7.64 -10.75
CA ASN A 172 -8.23 -9.03 -11.23
C ASN A 172 -7.38 -9.90 -10.30
N CYS A 173 -6.36 -9.32 -9.67
CA CYS A 173 -5.46 -10.03 -8.76
C CYS A 173 -5.73 -9.68 -7.29
N HIS A 174 -6.03 -8.42 -6.99
CA HIS A 174 -6.17 -7.91 -5.63
C HIS A 174 -7.63 -7.86 -5.15
N GLY A 175 -8.61 -8.11 -6.04
CA GLY A 175 -10.03 -7.94 -5.74
C GLY A 175 -10.40 -6.46 -5.60
N LYS A 176 -11.59 -6.20 -5.11
CA LYS A 176 -12.12 -4.85 -4.93
C LYS A 176 -11.54 -4.19 -3.66
N VAL A 177 -10.26 -3.85 -3.69
CA VAL A 177 -9.54 -3.27 -2.53
C VAL A 177 -10.24 -2.01 -2.01
N ALA A 178 -10.83 -1.20 -2.89
CA ALA A 178 -11.59 0.00 -2.51
C ALA A 178 -12.84 -0.28 -1.65
N GLU A 179 -13.25 -1.55 -1.52
CA GLU A 179 -14.37 -1.99 -0.69
C GLU A 179 -13.89 -2.81 0.54
N MET A 180 -12.57 -2.99 0.73
CA MET A 180 -12.01 -3.79 1.82
C MET A 180 -11.69 -2.91 3.03
N GLU A 181 -12.39 -3.12 4.14
CA GLU A 181 -12.08 -2.49 5.43
C GLU A 181 -10.69 -2.89 5.92
N THR A 182 -10.36 -4.17 5.84
CA THR A 182 -9.01 -4.68 6.08
C THR A 182 -8.50 -5.34 4.82
N LEU A 183 -7.31 -4.94 4.36
CA LEU A 183 -6.69 -5.52 3.18
C LEU A 183 -6.38 -6.99 3.43
N ARG A 184 -6.82 -7.84 2.51
CA ARG A 184 -6.54 -9.29 2.54
C ARG A 184 -6.06 -9.79 1.20
N GLN A 185 -5.35 -10.90 1.20
CA GLN A 185 -4.99 -11.60 -0.01
C GLN A 185 -6.25 -12.19 -0.67
N TYR A 186 -6.64 -11.64 -1.81
CA TYR A 186 -7.83 -12.05 -2.56
C TYR A 186 -7.58 -13.31 -3.40
N SER A 187 -6.61 -13.24 -4.31
CA SER A 187 -6.29 -14.36 -5.20
C SER A 187 -5.41 -15.40 -4.50
N PRO A 188 -5.55 -16.69 -4.85
CA PRO A 188 -4.73 -17.76 -4.25
C PRO A 188 -3.26 -17.64 -4.63
N LEU A 189 -2.92 -16.99 -5.76
CA LEU A 189 -1.58 -16.82 -6.32
C LEU A 189 -0.85 -18.17 -6.47
N SER A 190 -1.59 -19.24 -6.72
CA SER A 190 -1.03 -20.57 -7.02
C SER A 190 -0.57 -20.65 -8.48
N MET A 191 0.36 -21.56 -8.77
CA MET A 191 0.81 -21.83 -10.14
C MET A 191 -0.37 -22.09 -11.10
N GLY A 192 -1.34 -22.92 -10.68
CA GLY A 192 -2.52 -23.20 -11.50
C GLY A 192 -3.37 -21.97 -11.78
N TRP A 193 -3.49 -21.06 -10.82
CA TRP A 193 -4.20 -19.79 -11.01
C TRP A 193 -3.54 -18.91 -12.08
N CYS A 194 -2.20 -18.77 -12.02
CA CYS A 194 -1.43 -18.04 -13.02
C CYS A 194 -1.56 -18.65 -14.41
N ILE A 195 -1.38 -19.98 -14.51
CA ILE A 195 -1.48 -20.74 -15.77
C ILE A 195 -2.87 -20.58 -16.41
N ASN A 196 -3.94 -20.69 -15.61
CA ASN A 196 -5.30 -20.55 -16.14
C ASN A 196 -5.57 -19.15 -16.68
N CYS A 197 -5.08 -18.11 -15.99
CA CYS A 197 -5.15 -16.73 -16.49
C CYS A 197 -4.39 -16.60 -17.82
N HIS A 198 -3.15 -17.06 -17.92
CA HIS A 198 -2.32 -16.98 -19.13
C HIS A 198 -2.90 -17.73 -20.33
N ARG A 199 -3.64 -18.83 -20.10
CA ARG A 199 -4.34 -19.57 -21.16
C ARG A 199 -5.56 -18.83 -21.73
N GLN A 200 -6.18 -17.97 -20.93
CA GLN A 200 -7.44 -17.33 -21.27
C GLN A 200 -7.29 -15.87 -21.65
N THR A 201 -6.23 -15.21 -21.14
CA THR A 201 -6.02 -13.76 -21.36
C THR A 201 -5.49 -13.49 -22.75
N ASP A 202 -6.20 -12.66 -23.50
CA ASP A 202 -5.80 -12.22 -24.81
C ASP A 202 -4.68 -11.17 -24.70
N VAL A 203 -3.71 -11.29 -25.61
CA VAL A 203 -2.63 -10.29 -25.75
C VAL A 203 -3.18 -9.04 -26.41
N GLN A 204 -2.92 -7.90 -25.81
CA GLN A 204 -3.34 -6.59 -26.34
C GLN A 204 -2.32 -6.11 -27.38
N PHE A 205 -2.53 -6.48 -28.66
CA PHE A 205 -1.67 -6.07 -29.77
C PHE A 205 -1.91 -4.63 -30.22
N ASN A 206 -3.16 -4.14 -30.13
CA ASN A 206 -3.52 -2.82 -30.63
C ASN A 206 -2.84 -1.73 -29.78
N GLU A 207 -2.15 -0.79 -30.45
CA GLU A 207 -1.47 0.34 -29.82
C GLU A 207 -0.51 -0.09 -28.69
N ASN A 208 0.15 -1.24 -28.86
CA ASN A 208 1.06 -1.79 -27.86
C ASN A 208 2.42 -2.15 -28.50
N PRO A 209 3.37 -1.18 -28.54
CA PRO A 209 4.67 -1.36 -29.19
C PRO A 209 5.50 -2.52 -28.66
N TYR A 210 5.22 -2.98 -27.44
CA TYR A 210 5.88 -4.15 -26.87
C TYR A 210 5.74 -5.40 -27.74
N TYR A 211 4.62 -5.53 -28.47
CA TYR A 211 4.31 -6.68 -29.30
C TYR A 211 4.59 -6.47 -30.79
N ASP A 212 5.15 -5.34 -31.23
CA ASP A 212 5.42 -5.04 -32.65
C ASP A 212 6.31 -6.09 -33.31
N SER A 213 7.23 -6.70 -32.58
CA SER A 213 8.12 -7.76 -33.08
C SER A 213 7.42 -9.09 -33.37
N TYR A 214 6.19 -9.28 -32.90
CA TYR A 214 5.42 -10.50 -33.12
C TYR A 214 4.69 -10.51 -34.47
N ILE A 215 5.43 -10.22 -35.55
CA ILE A 215 4.92 -10.00 -36.93
C ILE A 215 4.00 -11.13 -37.40
N ARG A 216 4.33 -12.39 -37.12
CA ARG A 216 3.49 -13.54 -37.48
C ARG A 216 2.08 -13.44 -36.93
N TYR A 217 1.92 -13.13 -35.65
CA TYR A 217 0.61 -13.03 -35.00
C TYR A 217 -0.20 -11.84 -35.51
N HIS A 218 0.46 -10.70 -35.77
CA HIS A 218 -0.18 -9.57 -36.43
C HIS A 218 -0.74 -9.94 -37.83
N GLN A 219 0.03 -10.73 -38.60
CA GLN A 219 -0.41 -11.16 -39.91
C GLN A 219 -1.54 -12.19 -39.85
N GLU A 220 -1.45 -13.18 -38.95
CA GLU A 220 -2.48 -14.20 -38.76
C GLU A 220 -3.82 -13.60 -38.32
N LEU A 221 -3.80 -12.58 -37.45
CA LEU A 221 -5.00 -11.84 -37.04
C LEU A 221 -5.59 -11.05 -38.19
N LYS A 222 -4.73 -10.32 -38.95
CA LYS A 222 -5.14 -9.54 -40.11
C LYS A 222 -5.76 -10.39 -41.25
N ASP A 223 -5.21 -11.56 -41.49
CA ASP A 223 -5.67 -12.52 -42.48
C ASP A 223 -6.91 -13.32 -42.06
N GLY A 224 -7.40 -13.13 -40.83
CA GLY A 224 -8.51 -13.90 -40.30
C GLY A 224 -8.18 -15.38 -40.05
N LYS A 225 -6.89 -15.77 -40.02
CA LYS A 225 -6.44 -17.14 -39.73
C LYS A 225 -6.52 -17.45 -38.26
N ARG A 226 -6.65 -16.43 -37.42
CA ARG A 226 -6.74 -16.52 -35.97
C ARG A 226 -7.65 -15.39 -35.46
N ASP A 227 -8.50 -15.69 -34.49
CA ASP A 227 -9.41 -14.70 -33.90
C ASP A 227 -8.73 -13.95 -32.75
N LYS A 228 -7.80 -14.61 -32.05
CA LYS A 228 -7.09 -14.05 -30.89
C LYS A 228 -5.72 -14.70 -30.68
N VAL A 229 -4.89 -14.04 -29.91
CA VAL A 229 -3.61 -14.56 -29.42
C VAL A 229 -3.63 -14.44 -27.91
N THR A 230 -3.41 -15.55 -27.24
CA THR A 230 -3.36 -15.59 -25.76
C THR A 230 -1.93 -15.40 -25.25
N VAL A 231 -1.80 -15.11 -23.94
CA VAL A 231 -0.48 -15.04 -23.28
C VAL A 231 0.26 -16.37 -23.37
N ALA A 232 -0.47 -17.51 -23.41
CA ALA A 232 0.13 -18.83 -23.64
C ALA A 232 0.81 -18.93 -25.01
N ASP A 233 0.19 -18.38 -26.07
CA ASP A 233 0.73 -18.40 -27.44
C ASP A 233 2.06 -17.65 -27.55
N VAL A 234 2.26 -16.61 -26.80
CA VAL A 234 3.52 -15.80 -26.76
C VAL A 234 4.54 -16.30 -25.73
N GLY A 235 4.41 -17.53 -25.27
CA GLY A 235 5.37 -18.17 -24.37
C GLY A 235 5.14 -17.89 -22.88
N GLY A 236 3.98 -17.38 -22.48
CA GLY A 236 3.65 -17.07 -21.10
C GLY A 236 3.48 -18.28 -20.17
N LEU A 237 3.58 -19.52 -20.71
CA LEU A 237 3.57 -20.77 -19.94
C LEU A 237 4.94 -21.44 -19.84
N GLU A 238 5.99 -20.84 -20.39
CA GLU A 238 7.34 -21.37 -20.26
C GLU A 238 7.81 -21.28 -18.80
N CYS A 239 8.35 -22.37 -18.27
CA CYS A 239 8.76 -22.47 -16.85
C CYS A 239 9.67 -21.31 -16.42
N GLN A 240 10.64 -20.95 -17.25
CA GLN A 240 11.62 -19.89 -17.00
C GLN A 240 11.04 -18.47 -17.00
N LYS A 241 9.79 -18.27 -17.41
CA LYS A 241 9.11 -16.97 -17.30
C LYS A 241 8.66 -16.66 -15.86
N CYS A 242 8.45 -17.70 -15.08
CA CYS A 242 7.95 -17.61 -13.71
C CYS A 242 8.93 -18.16 -12.67
N HIS A 243 9.88 -19.01 -13.07
CA HIS A 243 10.85 -19.64 -12.18
C HIS A 243 12.28 -19.38 -12.63
N TYR A 244 13.20 -19.16 -11.67
CA TYR A 244 14.64 -19.03 -11.88
C TYR A 244 15.44 -19.84 -10.87
#